data_63c0bfa4360ffc9934c5c33cb9de74cf
#
_entry.id   63c0bfa4360ffc9934c5c33cb9de74cf
#
_cell.length_a   1.000
_cell.length_b   1.000
_cell.length_c   1.000
_cell.angle_alpha   90.00
_cell.angle_beta   90.00
_cell.angle_gamma   90.00
#
_symmetry.space_group_name_H-M   'P 1'
#
loop_
_entity.id
_entity.type
_entity.pdbx_description
1 polymer ?
#
loop_
_entity_poly.entity_id
_entity_poly.type
_entity_poly.pdbx_seq_one_letter_code
_entity_poly.pdbx_strand_id
1 'polypeptide(L)'
;VVSYLESVNLSETDLDSKGRAFETFMGSFFRGNFGQYFTPREIVKFIVDVLPITNESKVLDTSCGSGGFLLYALNKVREQATEYYPNYKNDTRQYGKWYTYWHDFAEKNLFGIEINEQISRAAKMNMIIHDDGHTNVITSDGLVSDADIKARTGNNGFEYETFDFIITNPPFGSTIRQTEQAYLKTYMLGKKEEDWLAVRSRTGDDTRDGQQSEVLFIEQDYHFLKENGILA
;
A
#
# COMPACT_ATOMS: atom_id res chain seq x y z
N VAL A 1 -12.75 -7.90 -30.19
CA VAL A 1 -12.10 -7.19 -29.04
C VAL A 1 -10.58 -7.32 -29.18
N VAL A 2 -10.03 -8.55 -29.30
CA VAL A 2 -8.56 -8.75 -29.37
C VAL A 2 -7.96 -8.00 -30.57
N SER A 3 -8.50 -8.16 -31.78
CA SER A 3 -7.98 -7.49 -33.00
C SER A 3 -8.07 -5.96 -32.93
N TYR A 4 -8.98 -5.41 -32.14
CA TYR A 4 -9.07 -3.96 -31.90
C TYR A 4 -7.95 -3.46 -30.99
N LEU A 5 -7.51 -4.27 -30.05
CA LEU A 5 -6.46 -3.92 -29.09
C LEU A 5 -5.04 -4.21 -29.60
N GLU A 6 -4.88 -5.00 -30.69
CA GLU A 6 -3.56 -5.30 -31.26
C GLU A 6 -2.77 -4.06 -31.71
N SER A 7 -3.49 -2.97 -32.07
CA SER A 7 -2.87 -1.68 -32.47
C SER A 7 -2.60 -0.73 -31.32
N VAL A 8 -3.02 -1.08 -30.09
CA VAL A 8 -2.89 -0.20 -28.91
C VAL A 8 -1.69 -0.64 -28.09
N ASN A 9 -0.69 0.22 -27.99
CA ASN A 9 0.42 -0.01 -27.06
C ASN A 9 -0.01 0.38 -25.64
N LEU A 10 -0.39 -0.60 -24.84
CA LEU A 10 -0.84 -0.37 -23.46
C LEU A 10 0.26 0.23 -22.59
N SER A 11 1.54 -0.03 -22.87
CA SER A 11 2.65 0.54 -22.10
C SER A 11 2.77 2.05 -22.27
N GLU A 12 2.40 2.58 -23.44
CA GLU A 12 2.45 4.02 -23.76
C GLU A 12 1.18 4.79 -23.36
N THR A 13 0.13 4.08 -22.93
CA THR A 13 -1.10 4.70 -22.46
C THR A 13 -0.88 5.40 -21.13
N ASP A 14 -1.47 6.57 -20.94
CA ASP A 14 -1.37 7.34 -19.70
C ASP A 14 -1.95 6.61 -18.48
N LEU A 15 -1.46 6.95 -17.28
CA LEU A 15 -1.85 6.35 -16.01
C LEU A 15 -3.37 6.40 -15.79
N ASP A 16 -4.00 7.53 -16.08
CA ASP A 16 -5.43 7.75 -15.87
C ASP A 16 -6.28 6.87 -16.77
N SER A 17 -5.90 6.71 -18.03
CA SER A 17 -6.62 5.86 -18.98
C SER A 17 -6.52 4.40 -18.63
N LYS A 18 -5.32 3.91 -18.29
CA LYS A 18 -5.10 2.55 -17.79
C LYS A 18 -5.91 2.27 -16.54
N GLY A 19 -5.81 3.16 -15.57
CA GLY A 19 -6.49 3.00 -14.29
C GLY A 19 -8.00 3.08 -14.42
N ARG A 20 -8.58 3.98 -15.25
CA ARG A 20 -10.03 4.02 -15.52
C ARG A 20 -10.52 2.75 -16.20
N ALA A 21 -9.76 2.23 -17.15
CA ALA A 21 -10.08 0.95 -17.80
C ALA A 21 -10.07 -0.19 -16.78
N PHE A 22 -9.05 -0.26 -15.92
CA PHE A 22 -8.95 -1.24 -14.85
C PHE A 22 -10.12 -1.14 -13.86
N GLU A 23 -10.43 0.06 -13.36
CA GLU A 23 -11.55 0.27 -12.43
C GLU A 23 -12.91 -0.02 -13.08
N THR A 24 -13.09 0.32 -14.36
CA THR A 24 -14.33 0.01 -15.07
C THR A 24 -14.52 -1.51 -15.20
N PHE A 25 -13.43 -2.21 -15.54
CA PHE A 25 -13.44 -3.67 -15.68
C PHE A 25 -13.65 -4.35 -14.32
N MET A 26 -12.94 -3.90 -13.29
CA MET A 26 -12.99 -4.48 -11.94
C MET A 26 -14.09 -3.89 -11.07
N GLY A 27 -14.56 -2.69 -11.37
CA GLY A 27 -15.50 -1.97 -10.51
C GLY A 27 -16.89 -2.63 -10.36
N SER A 28 -17.34 -3.39 -11.36
CA SER A 28 -18.56 -4.21 -11.24
C SER A 28 -18.33 -5.42 -10.34
N PHE A 29 -17.14 -6.00 -10.40
CA PHE A 29 -16.73 -7.15 -9.60
C PHE A 29 -16.58 -6.78 -8.11
N PHE A 30 -15.91 -5.66 -7.80
CA PHE A 30 -15.67 -5.24 -6.43
C PHE A 30 -16.91 -4.67 -5.74
N ARG A 31 -17.71 -3.85 -6.43
CA ARG A 31 -18.94 -3.26 -5.85
C ARG A 31 -20.01 -4.29 -5.53
N GLY A 32 -20.10 -5.36 -6.30
CA GLY A 32 -21.11 -6.40 -6.13
C GLY A 32 -20.80 -7.41 -5.01
N ASN A 33 -19.52 -7.76 -4.83
CA ASN A 33 -19.13 -8.91 -4.00
C ASN A 33 -18.45 -8.53 -2.68
N PHE A 34 -17.83 -7.35 -2.55
CA PHE A 34 -16.95 -7.06 -1.41
C PHE A 34 -17.30 -5.79 -0.63
N GLY A 35 -18.24 -4.94 -1.10
CA GLY A 35 -18.63 -3.71 -0.41
C GLY A 35 -17.47 -2.73 -0.16
N GLN A 36 -16.39 -2.84 -0.93
CA GLN A 36 -15.22 -2.00 -0.76
C GLN A 36 -15.39 -0.64 -1.42
N TYR A 37 -14.88 0.38 -0.76
CA TYR A 37 -14.82 1.75 -1.27
C TYR A 37 -13.42 2.04 -1.79
N PHE A 38 -13.35 2.54 -3.03
CA PHE A 38 -12.11 3.07 -3.59
C PHE A 38 -11.92 4.51 -3.13
N THR A 39 -10.71 4.85 -2.72
CA THR A 39 -10.34 6.23 -2.47
C THR A 39 -10.39 7.01 -3.80
N PRO A 40 -11.12 8.14 -3.88
CA PRO A 40 -11.14 8.96 -5.09
C PRO A 40 -9.72 9.34 -5.56
N ARG A 41 -9.47 9.26 -6.85
CA ARG A 41 -8.14 9.47 -7.43
C ARG A 41 -7.55 10.83 -7.13
N GLU A 42 -8.40 11.84 -7.11
CA GLU A 42 -8.01 13.22 -6.81
C GLU A 42 -7.45 13.34 -5.39
N ILE A 43 -8.02 12.57 -4.45
CA ILE A 43 -7.53 12.49 -3.06
C ILE A 43 -6.20 11.73 -3.01
N VAL A 44 -6.12 10.57 -3.67
CA VAL A 44 -4.89 9.78 -3.77
C VAL A 44 -3.76 10.62 -4.35
N LYS A 45 -4.03 11.30 -5.48
CA LYS A 45 -3.08 12.18 -6.14
C LYS A 45 -2.62 13.31 -5.22
N PHE A 46 -3.56 14.00 -4.59
CA PHE A 46 -3.25 15.11 -3.68
C PHE A 46 -2.32 14.65 -2.54
N ILE A 47 -2.65 13.54 -1.86
CA ILE A 47 -1.84 13.02 -0.76
C ILE A 47 -0.43 12.69 -1.25
N VAL A 48 -0.30 11.97 -2.35
CA VAL A 48 1.02 11.59 -2.89
C VAL A 48 1.81 12.80 -3.37
N ASP A 49 1.16 13.80 -3.98
CA ASP A 49 1.84 15.01 -4.48
C ASP A 49 2.46 15.84 -3.36
N VAL A 50 1.78 15.96 -2.21
CA VAL A 50 2.29 16.78 -1.08
C VAL A 50 3.39 16.09 -0.27
N LEU A 51 3.50 14.76 -0.35
CA LEU A 51 4.52 14.01 0.36
C LEU A 51 5.87 14.07 -0.38
N PRO A 52 7.01 14.28 0.29
CA PRO A 52 8.33 14.36 -0.35
C PRO A 52 8.91 12.98 -0.68
N ILE A 53 8.14 12.14 -1.38
CA ILE A 53 8.55 10.80 -1.80
C ILE A 53 9.60 10.91 -2.90
N THR A 54 10.68 10.15 -2.76
CA THR A 54 11.77 9.98 -3.74
C THR A 54 11.98 8.50 -4.04
N ASN A 55 12.88 8.18 -4.97
CA ASN A 55 13.25 6.80 -5.27
C ASN A 55 13.91 6.03 -4.11
N GLU A 56 14.43 6.74 -3.11
CA GLU A 56 15.05 6.13 -1.92
C GLU A 56 14.05 5.93 -0.78
N SER A 57 12.87 6.53 -0.88
CA SER A 57 11.83 6.46 0.15
C SER A 57 11.20 5.07 0.20
N LYS A 58 11.09 4.48 1.38
CA LYS A 58 10.36 3.23 1.59
C LYS A 58 8.90 3.53 1.93
N VAL A 59 7.99 3.06 1.09
CA VAL A 59 6.56 3.38 1.14
C VAL A 59 5.74 2.12 1.40
N LEU A 60 4.76 2.20 2.29
CA LEU A 60 3.83 1.11 2.61
C LEU A 60 2.39 1.60 2.56
N ASP A 61 1.52 0.77 2.00
CA ASP A 61 0.07 0.83 2.16
C ASP A 61 -0.40 -0.43 2.89
N THR A 62 -0.86 -0.29 4.14
CA THR A 62 -1.26 -1.41 5.01
C THR A 62 -2.63 -2.00 4.67
N SER A 63 -3.38 -1.35 3.78
CA SER A 63 -4.69 -1.81 3.29
C SER A 63 -4.90 -1.40 1.83
N CYS A 64 -4.00 -1.86 0.95
CA CYS A 64 -3.78 -1.26 -0.36
C CYS A 64 -4.92 -1.42 -1.37
N GLY A 65 -5.92 -2.25 -1.09
CA GLY A 65 -7.02 -2.48 -2.01
C GLY A 65 -6.51 -2.86 -3.41
N SER A 66 -6.92 -2.13 -4.42
CA SER A 66 -6.44 -2.32 -5.81
C SER A 66 -5.10 -1.67 -6.13
N GLY A 67 -4.39 -1.12 -5.14
CA GLY A 67 -3.07 -0.52 -5.29
C GLY A 67 -3.07 0.95 -5.74
N GLY A 68 -4.13 1.69 -5.43
CA GLY A 68 -4.25 3.09 -5.87
C GLY A 68 -3.10 3.98 -5.40
N PHE A 69 -2.82 4.01 -4.09
CA PHE A 69 -1.70 4.79 -3.54
C PHE A 69 -0.35 4.32 -4.07
N LEU A 70 -0.16 3.01 -4.22
CA LEU A 70 1.09 2.44 -4.74
C LEU A 70 1.37 2.91 -6.16
N LEU A 71 0.36 2.92 -7.03
CA LEU A 71 0.49 3.39 -8.41
C LEU A 71 0.86 4.87 -8.49
N TYR A 72 0.22 5.72 -7.69
CA TYR A 72 0.52 7.15 -7.71
C TYR A 72 1.91 7.45 -7.13
N ALA A 73 2.35 6.72 -6.09
CA ALA A 73 3.72 6.80 -5.58
C ALA A 73 4.75 6.39 -6.64
N LEU A 74 4.51 5.27 -7.33
CA LEU A 74 5.35 4.82 -8.45
C LEU A 74 5.41 5.86 -9.57
N ASN A 75 4.25 6.42 -9.96
CA ASN A 75 4.20 7.42 -11.02
C ASN A 75 4.97 8.69 -10.64
N LYS A 76 4.85 9.16 -9.41
CA LYS A 76 5.62 10.31 -8.91
C LYS A 76 7.13 10.10 -9.06
N VAL A 77 7.64 8.94 -8.68
CA VAL A 77 9.07 8.62 -8.82
C VAL A 77 9.47 8.48 -10.29
N ARG A 78 8.57 7.97 -11.15
CA ARG A 78 8.80 7.89 -12.60
C ARG A 78 8.84 9.28 -13.26
N GLU A 79 8.01 10.21 -12.80
CA GLU A 79 8.05 11.61 -13.24
C GLU A 79 9.38 12.27 -12.86
N GLN A 80 9.85 12.08 -11.62
CA GLN A 80 11.18 12.54 -11.19
C GLN A 80 12.30 11.95 -12.05
N ALA A 81 12.24 10.65 -12.35
CA ALA A 81 13.20 10.02 -13.26
C ALA A 81 13.19 10.71 -14.63
N THR A 82 12.03 11.08 -15.13
CA THR A 82 11.87 11.76 -16.43
C THR A 82 12.45 13.18 -16.40
N GLU A 83 12.32 13.89 -15.30
CA GLU A 83 12.94 15.20 -15.09
C GLU A 83 14.46 15.12 -15.03
N TYR A 84 15.01 14.11 -14.33
CA TYR A 84 16.46 13.91 -14.21
C TYR A 84 17.10 13.39 -15.50
N TYR A 85 16.37 12.64 -16.32
CA TYR A 85 16.87 11.99 -17.54
C TYR A 85 15.98 12.33 -18.75
N PRO A 86 15.89 13.60 -19.16
CA PRO A 86 14.89 14.07 -20.16
C PRO A 86 15.07 13.46 -21.56
N ASN A 87 16.28 13.01 -21.89
CA ASN A 87 16.58 12.40 -23.19
C ASN A 87 16.51 10.87 -23.20
N TYR A 88 15.93 10.24 -22.17
CA TYR A 88 15.90 8.80 -22.02
C TYR A 88 15.35 8.05 -23.24
N LYS A 89 14.42 8.63 -23.98
CA LYS A 89 13.83 8.01 -25.19
C LYS A 89 14.82 7.91 -26.35
N ASN A 90 15.83 8.77 -26.41
CA ASN A 90 16.77 8.88 -27.52
C ASN A 90 18.22 8.55 -27.15
N ASP A 91 18.52 8.35 -25.87
CA ASP A 91 19.85 8.06 -25.34
C ASP A 91 19.80 6.79 -24.47
N THR A 92 20.43 5.73 -24.94
CA THR A 92 20.47 4.43 -24.26
C THR A 92 21.07 4.52 -22.85
N ARG A 93 22.05 5.43 -22.63
CA ARG A 93 22.67 5.60 -21.30
C ARG A 93 21.71 6.27 -20.34
N GLN A 94 20.96 7.28 -20.82
CA GLN A 94 19.92 7.91 -20.00
C GLN A 94 18.76 6.96 -19.78
N TYR A 95 18.38 6.15 -20.76
CA TYR A 95 17.36 5.13 -20.60
C TYR A 95 17.67 4.17 -19.46
N GLY A 96 18.90 3.62 -19.39
CA GLY A 96 19.30 2.74 -18.32
C GLY A 96 19.18 3.38 -16.93
N LYS A 97 19.63 4.64 -16.79
CA LYS A 97 19.52 5.39 -15.53
C LYS A 97 18.07 5.72 -15.17
N TRP A 98 17.28 6.18 -16.14
CA TRP A 98 15.87 6.47 -15.99
C TRP A 98 15.12 5.23 -15.51
N TYR A 99 15.36 4.09 -16.17
CA TYR A 99 14.71 2.82 -15.82
C TYR A 99 15.09 2.37 -14.40
N THR A 100 16.36 2.31 -14.08
CA THR A 100 16.86 1.89 -12.77
C THR A 100 16.31 2.79 -11.65
N TYR A 101 16.18 4.10 -11.87
CA TYR A 101 15.74 5.05 -10.86
C TYR A 101 14.35 4.72 -10.29
N TRP A 102 13.38 4.49 -11.15
CA TRP A 102 12.00 4.20 -10.70
C TRP A 102 11.75 2.71 -10.48
N HIS A 103 12.44 1.83 -11.25
CA HIS A 103 12.28 0.39 -11.14
C HIS A 103 12.83 -0.15 -9.81
N ASP A 104 14.00 0.33 -9.38
CA ASP A 104 14.55 -0.01 -8.08
C ASP A 104 13.65 0.43 -6.92
N PHE A 105 12.98 1.56 -7.05
CA PHE A 105 11.97 2.01 -6.09
C PHE A 105 10.79 1.02 -6.04
N ALA A 106 10.25 0.64 -7.19
CA ALA A 106 9.14 -0.31 -7.26
C ALA A 106 9.52 -1.66 -6.65
N GLU A 107 10.72 -2.17 -6.97
CA GLU A 107 11.19 -3.48 -6.54
C GLU A 107 11.55 -3.53 -5.05
N LYS A 108 12.18 -2.47 -4.52
CA LYS A 108 12.84 -2.50 -3.21
C LYS A 108 12.11 -1.70 -2.14
N ASN A 109 11.35 -0.69 -2.54
CA ASN A 109 10.87 0.35 -1.63
C ASN A 109 9.35 0.56 -1.61
N LEU A 110 8.59 -0.10 -2.49
CA LEU A 110 7.14 0.07 -2.59
C LEU A 110 6.41 -1.19 -2.14
N PHE A 111 5.61 -1.10 -1.06
CA PHE A 111 5.01 -2.23 -0.39
C PHE A 111 3.51 -2.05 -0.18
N GLY A 112 2.74 -3.15 -0.26
CA GLY A 112 1.31 -3.15 0.00
C GLY A 112 0.82 -4.42 0.67
N ILE A 113 -0.13 -4.27 1.57
CA ILE A 113 -0.82 -5.38 2.24
C ILE A 113 -2.31 -5.33 1.88
N GLU A 114 -2.88 -6.46 1.50
CA GLU A 114 -4.30 -6.60 1.25
C GLU A 114 -4.78 -7.94 1.79
N ILE A 115 -5.83 -7.91 2.63
CA ILE A 115 -6.35 -9.11 3.29
C ILE A 115 -7.10 -10.03 2.31
N ASN A 116 -7.77 -9.46 1.33
CA ASN A 116 -8.54 -10.21 0.36
C ASN A 116 -7.64 -10.70 -0.78
N GLU A 117 -7.53 -12.01 -0.93
CA GLU A 117 -6.67 -12.63 -1.95
C GLU A 117 -7.02 -12.19 -3.38
N GLN A 118 -8.31 -12.06 -3.71
CA GLN A 118 -8.73 -11.68 -5.06
C GLN A 118 -8.37 -10.22 -5.36
N ILE A 119 -8.52 -9.34 -4.37
CA ILE A 119 -8.17 -7.92 -4.49
C ILE A 119 -6.65 -7.74 -4.53
N SER A 120 -5.91 -8.48 -3.71
CA SER A 120 -4.45 -8.51 -3.76
C SER A 120 -3.93 -8.95 -5.14
N ARG A 121 -4.54 -9.98 -5.75
CA ARG A 121 -4.23 -10.37 -7.14
C ARG A 121 -4.55 -9.28 -8.15
N ALA A 122 -5.67 -8.57 -7.95
CA ALA A 122 -6.02 -7.44 -8.80
C ALA A 122 -5.05 -6.27 -8.64
N ALA A 123 -4.62 -5.97 -7.41
CA ALA A 123 -3.58 -4.97 -7.15
C ALA A 123 -2.27 -5.32 -7.87
N LYS A 124 -1.81 -6.57 -7.74
CA LYS A 124 -0.62 -7.05 -8.47
C LYS A 124 -0.76 -6.88 -9.99
N MET A 125 -1.91 -7.27 -10.56
CA MET A 125 -2.18 -7.11 -11.98
C MET A 125 -2.15 -5.63 -12.37
N ASN A 126 -2.75 -4.77 -11.56
CA ASN A 126 -2.75 -3.33 -11.77
C ASN A 126 -1.32 -2.75 -11.81
N MET A 127 -0.48 -3.15 -10.86
CA MET A 127 0.93 -2.75 -10.83
C MET A 127 1.68 -3.25 -12.08
N ILE A 128 1.50 -4.52 -12.48
CA ILE A 128 2.13 -5.10 -13.69
C ILE A 128 1.73 -4.36 -14.96
N ILE A 129 0.46 -3.98 -15.12
CA ILE A 129 -0.02 -3.20 -16.29
C ILE A 129 0.67 -1.83 -16.37
N HIS A 130 1.16 -1.34 -15.23
CA HIS A 130 1.91 -0.08 -15.13
C HIS A 130 3.42 -0.27 -15.11
N ASP A 131 3.91 -1.40 -15.64
CA ASP A 131 5.31 -1.75 -15.81
C ASP A 131 6.11 -1.91 -14.48
N ASP A 132 5.42 -2.09 -13.35
CA ASP A 132 6.03 -2.53 -12.12
C ASP A 132 6.25 -4.05 -12.19
N GLY A 133 7.39 -4.49 -12.62
CA GLY A 133 7.71 -5.90 -12.81
C GLY A 133 7.82 -6.72 -11.51
N HIS A 134 7.96 -6.06 -10.35
CA HIS A 134 8.17 -6.69 -9.05
C HIS A 134 7.32 -6.01 -7.99
N THR A 135 6.17 -6.58 -7.68
CA THR A 135 5.31 -6.01 -6.66
C THR A 135 5.53 -6.67 -5.31
N ASN A 136 5.82 -5.86 -4.28
CA ASN A 136 5.75 -6.29 -2.88
C ASN A 136 4.31 -6.15 -2.34
N VAL A 137 3.32 -6.46 -3.14
CA VAL A 137 1.94 -6.59 -2.67
C VAL A 137 1.74 -8.00 -2.16
N ILE A 138 1.34 -8.13 -0.92
CA ILE A 138 1.12 -9.44 -0.26
C ILE A 138 -0.33 -9.61 0.15
N THR A 139 -0.77 -10.88 0.22
CA THR A 139 -2.05 -11.22 0.82
C THR A 139 -1.82 -11.54 2.28
N SER A 140 -2.23 -10.64 3.17
CA SER A 140 -2.14 -10.80 4.63
C SER A 140 -3.15 -9.89 5.32
N ASP A 141 -3.47 -10.20 6.56
CA ASP A 141 -4.12 -9.25 7.45
C ASP A 141 -3.10 -8.15 7.81
N GLY A 142 -3.46 -6.88 7.58
CA GLY A 142 -2.61 -5.73 7.87
C GLY A 142 -2.32 -5.51 9.35
N LEU A 143 -3.10 -6.14 10.23
CA LEU A 143 -2.98 -6.01 11.69
C LEU A 143 -2.13 -7.10 12.34
N VAL A 144 -1.58 -8.06 11.60
CA VAL A 144 -0.63 -9.04 12.17
C VAL A 144 0.76 -8.44 12.26
N SER A 145 1.60 -9.00 13.14
CA SER A 145 2.96 -8.51 13.34
C SER A 145 3.84 -8.66 12.08
N ASP A 146 4.90 -7.87 11.98
CA ASP A 146 5.91 -7.98 10.91
C ASP A 146 6.55 -9.37 10.89
N ALA A 147 6.77 -9.99 12.06
CA ALA A 147 7.28 -11.35 12.18
C ALA A 147 6.31 -12.39 11.59
N ASP A 148 4.99 -12.22 11.82
CA ASP A 148 3.96 -13.09 11.24
C ASP A 148 3.86 -12.90 9.73
N ILE A 149 3.96 -11.66 9.23
CA ILE A 149 4.00 -11.36 7.80
C ILE A 149 5.20 -12.09 7.15
N LYS A 150 6.40 -11.93 7.71
CA LYS A 150 7.62 -12.59 7.23
C LYS A 150 7.47 -14.12 7.22
N ALA A 151 6.93 -14.68 8.30
CA ALA A 151 6.74 -16.13 8.42
C ALA A 151 5.76 -16.69 7.38
N ARG A 152 4.68 -15.96 7.08
CA ARG A 152 3.64 -16.41 6.15
C ARG A 152 4.00 -16.19 4.67
N THR A 153 4.68 -15.10 4.36
CA THR A 153 4.93 -14.68 2.98
C THR A 153 6.35 -14.91 2.49
N GLY A 154 7.30 -15.11 3.40
CA GLY A 154 8.73 -15.17 3.10
C GLY A 154 9.34 -13.80 2.71
N ASN A 155 8.56 -12.72 2.69
CA ASN A 155 9.02 -11.40 2.35
C ASN A 155 9.58 -10.69 3.59
N ASN A 156 10.89 -10.41 3.58
CA ASN A 156 11.60 -9.74 4.67
C ASN A 156 11.54 -8.20 4.59
N GLY A 157 10.89 -7.64 3.58
CA GLY A 157 10.79 -6.19 3.40
C GLY A 157 9.81 -5.51 4.34
N PHE A 158 8.83 -6.26 4.89
CA PHE A 158 7.87 -5.77 5.87
C PHE A 158 8.50 -5.84 7.27
N GLU A 159 9.11 -4.75 7.69
CA GLU A 159 9.81 -4.66 8.97
C GLU A 159 9.38 -3.38 9.70
N TYR A 160 9.11 -3.50 11.00
CA TYR A 160 8.76 -2.36 11.85
C TYR A 160 9.88 -1.31 11.88
N GLU A 161 9.49 -0.06 12.06
CA GLU A 161 10.37 1.10 12.17
C GLU A 161 11.27 1.35 10.93
N THR A 162 10.84 0.90 9.73
CA THR A 162 11.66 1.04 8.51
C THR A 162 11.04 1.90 7.41
N PHE A 163 9.75 2.20 7.47
CA PHE A 163 9.06 2.91 6.39
C PHE A 163 9.14 4.43 6.57
N ASP A 164 9.51 5.14 5.50
CA ASP A 164 9.52 6.60 5.43
C ASP A 164 8.11 7.18 5.38
N PHE A 165 7.25 6.52 4.60
CA PHE A 165 5.88 6.92 4.39
C PHE A 165 4.95 5.72 4.52
N ILE A 166 3.87 5.92 5.27
CA ILE A 166 2.70 5.04 5.24
C ILE A 166 1.55 5.86 4.67
N ILE A 167 0.97 5.36 3.59
CA ILE A 167 -0.12 6.05 2.88
C ILE A 167 -1.24 5.04 2.70
N THR A 168 -2.30 5.16 3.50
CA THR A 168 -3.32 4.13 3.55
C THR A 168 -4.71 4.69 3.83
N ASN A 169 -5.73 3.98 3.36
CA ASN A 169 -7.12 4.19 3.75
C ASN A 169 -7.66 2.88 4.33
N PRO A 170 -7.41 2.61 5.63
CA PRO A 170 -7.79 1.35 6.26
C PRO A 170 -9.31 1.18 6.34
N PRO A 171 -9.80 -0.07 6.47
CA PRO A 171 -11.22 -0.34 6.65
C PRO A 171 -11.70 0.29 7.96
N PHE A 172 -12.85 0.96 7.92
CA PHE A 172 -13.47 1.60 9.07
C PHE A 172 -14.85 1.04 9.34
N GLY A 173 -15.31 1.23 10.60
CA GLY A 173 -16.64 0.75 11.05
C GLY A 173 -16.72 -0.74 11.37
N SER A 174 -15.62 -1.48 11.27
CA SER A 174 -15.52 -2.88 11.68
C SER A 174 -14.97 -3.01 13.09
N THR A 175 -15.53 -3.91 13.89
CA THR A 175 -15.02 -4.21 15.23
C THR A 175 -14.21 -5.50 15.20
N ILE A 176 -12.95 -5.44 15.55
CA ILE A 176 -12.08 -6.60 15.74
C ILE A 176 -12.29 -7.12 17.14
N ARG A 177 -12.79 -8.36 17.28
CA ARG A 177 -13.07 -8.98 18.57
C ARG A 177 -11.93 -9.88 19.01
N GLN A 178 -11.65 -9.90 20.31
CA GLN A 178 -10.62 -10.76 20.90
C GLN A 178 -10.85 -12.23 20.60
N THR A 179 -12.11 -12.67 20.55
CA THR A 179 -12.46 -14.06 20.24
C THR A 179 -12.20 -14.47 18.80
N GLU A 180 -12.11 -13.47 17.90
CA GLU A 180 -11.90 -13.69 16.48
C GLU A 180 -10.42 -13.54 16.10
N GLN A 181 -9.72 -12.59 16.79
CA GLN A 181 -8.32 -12.26 16.48
C GLN A 181 -7.45 -12.17 17.74
N ALA A 182 -6.62 -13.17 17.92
CA ALA A 182 -5.76 -13.28 19.11
C ALA A 182 -4.74 -12.13 19.25
N TYR A 183 -4.40 -11.45 18.14
CA TYR A 183 -3.44 -10.35 18.15
C TYR A 183 -3.97 -9.06 18.81
N LEU A 184 -5.28 -8.93 19.04
CA LEU A 184 -5.85 -7.73 19.68
C LEU A 184 -5.15 -7.40 21.00
N LYS A 185 -4.78 -8.40 21.76
CA LYS A 185 -4.07 -8.26 23.04
C LYS A 185 -2.65 -7.67 22.92
N THR A 186 -2.05 -7.72 21.73
CA THR A 186 -0.70 -7.18 21.50
C THR A 186 -0.71 -5.66 21.31
N TYR A 187 -1.87 -5.10 20.94
CA TYR A 187 -2.05 -3.68 20.74
C TYR A 187 -2.28 -2.94 22.05
N MET A 188 -1.62 -1.79 22.25
CA MET A 188 -1.86 -0.93 23.41
C MET A 188 -3.28 -0.35 23.36
N LEU A 189 -3.73 0.11 22.20
CA LEU A 189 -5.08 0.63 22.00
C LEU A 189 -6.16 -0.46 22.04
N GLY A 190 -5.78 -1.73 22.03
CA GLY A 190 -6.64 -2.88 22.29
C GLY A 190 -6.94 -3.13 23.77
N LYS A 191 -6.39 -2.34 24.71
CA LYS A 191 -6.53 -2.54 26.16
C LYS A 191 -7.63 -1.66 26.78
N LYS A 192 -8.24 -2.17 27.88
CA LYS A 192 -9.29 -1.50 28.66
C LYS A 192 -8.66 -0.48 29.60
N GLU A 193 -8.46 0.76 29.15
CA GLU A 193 -8.01 1.84 30.02
C GLU A 193 -8.72 3.15 29.75
N GLU A 194 -8.97 3.91 30.82
CA GLU A 194 -9.49 5.27 30.74
C GLU A 194 -8.41 6.27 30.30
N ASP A 195 -7.15 6.00 30.69
CA ASP A 195 -6.00 6.81 30.33
C ASP A 195 -4.99 6.01 29.50
N TRP A 196 -4.95 6.25 28.20
CA TRP A 196 -4.04 5.60 27.27
C TRP A 196 -2.54 5.86 27.59
N LEU A 197 -2.22 6.94 28.29
CA LEU A 197 -0.86 7.24 28.73
C LEU A 197 -0.41 6.31 29.87
N ALA A 198 -1.34 5.77 30.65
CA ALA A 198 -1.05 4.85 31.74
C ALA A 198 -0.91 3.39 31.28
N VAL A 199 -1.30 3.07 30.04
CA VAL A 199 -1.25 1.69 29.48
C VAL A 199 0.13 1.05 29.54
N ARG A 200 1.21 1.86 29.44
CA ARG A 200 2.60 1.38 29.50
C ARG A 200 3.01 0.72 30.82
N SER A 201 2.28 0.94 31.90
CA SER A 201 2.66 0.49 33.25
C SER A 201 1.93 -0.76 33.74
N ARG A 202 1.01 -1.33 32.96
CA ARG A 202 0.16 -2.45 33.41
C ARG A 202 0.75 -3.83 33.14
N THR A 203 0.44 -4.79 34.06
CA THR A 203 0.91 -6.19 34.05
C THR A 203 -0.25 -7.20 34.00
N GLY A 204 -1.47 -6.82 33.60
CA GLY A 204 -2.66 -7.70 33.54
C GLY A 204 -3.21 -7.89 32.14
N ASP A 205 -4.04 -8.92 31.92
CA ASP A 205 -4.80 -9.12 30.68
C ASP A 205 -6.04 -8.20 30.70
N ASP A 206 -5.83 -6.97 30.30
CA ASP A 206 -6.85 -5.92 30.22
C ASP A 206 -7.38 -5.73 28.80
N THR A 207 -7.29 -6.78 27.97
CA THR A 207 -7.73 -6.72 26.57
C THR A 207 -9.22 -6.39 26.47
N ARG A 208 -9.57 -5.49 25.57
CA ARG A 208 -10.97 -5.19 25.23
C ARG A 208 -11.62 -6.40 24.59
N ASP A 209 -12.94 -6.52 24.73
CA ASP A 209 -13.71 -7.56 24.04
C ASP A 209 -13.74 -7.33 22.52
N GLY A 210 -13.48 -6.09 22.09
CA GLY A 210 -13.30 -5.66 20.72
C GLY A 210 -12.79 -4.23 20.61
N GLN A 211 -12.17 -3.89 19.48
CA GLN A 211 -11.71 -2.54 19.14
C GLN A 211 -12.05 -2.25 17.68
N GLN A 212 -12.27 -0.98 17.37
CA GLN A 212 -12.48 -0.53 15.99
C GLN A 212 -11.22 -0.77 15.15
N SER A 213 -11.40 -1.27 13.92
CA SER A 213 -10.29 -1.58 13.02
C SER A 213 -9.40 -0.36 12.77
N GLU A 214 -10.00 0.79 12.48
CA GLU A 214 -9.28 2.04 12.21
C GLU A 214 -8.36 2.47 13.36
N VAL A 215 -8.78 2.22 14.62
CA VAL A 215 -7.95 2.53 15.79
C VAL A 215 -6.71 1.63 15.85
N LEU A 216 -6.88 0.35 15.54
CA LEU A 216 -5.76 -0.60 15.51
C LEU A 216 -4.80 -0.32 14.35
N PHE A 217 -5.32 0.09 13.19
CA PHE A 217 -4.49 0.48 12.05
C PHE A 217 -3.60 1.68 12.36
N ILE A 218 -4.08 2.67 13.12
CA ILE A 218 -3.23 3.81 13.55
C ILE A 218 -2.02 3.31 14.35
N GLU A 219 -2.22 2.37 15.30
CA GLU A 219 -1.11 1.81 16.08
C GLU A 219 -0.20 0.93 15.22
N GLN A 220 -0.76 0.13 14.33
CA GLN A 220 -0.01 -0.72 13.41
C GLN A 220 0.87 0.11 12.45
N ASP A 221 0.30 1.15 11.88
CA ASP A 221 1.01 2.06 10.99
C ASP A 221 2.14 2.78 11.74
N TYR A 222 1.91 3.17 12.99
CA TYR A 222 2.95 3.73 13.84
C TYR A 222 4.11 2.73 14.08
N HIS A 223 3.82 1.43 14.22
CA HIS A 223 4.87 0.42 14.37
C HIS A 223 5.72 0.26 13.12
N PHE A 224 5.14 0.34 11.93
CA PHE A 224 5.88 0.27 10.68
C PHE A 224 6.68 1.54 10.38
N LEU A 225 6.22 2.69 10.88
CA LEU A 225 6.80 3.99 10.58
C LEU A 225 8.14 4.16 11.28
N LYS A 226 9.18 4.57 10.55
CA LYS A 226 10.47 4.91 11.14
C LYS A 226 10.42 6.24 11.89
N GLU A 227 11.44 6.53 12.68
CA GLU A 227 11.60 7.85 13.29
C GLU A 227 11.59 8.97 12.24
N ASN A 228 10.80 10.01 12.46
CA ASN A 228 10.53 11.11 11.52
C ASN A 228 9.83 10.70 10.20
N GLY A 229 9.28 9.50 10.13
CA GLY A 229 8.41 9.10 9.03
C GLY A 229 7.06 9.81 9.05
N ILE A 230 6.32 9.75 7.96
CA ILE A 230 5.03 10.43 7.80
C ILE A 230 3.93 9.40 7.53
N LEU A 231 2.85 9.47 8.32
CA LEU A 231 1.60 8.75 8.09
C LEU A 231 0.58 9.70 7.44
N ALA A 232 -0.05 9.27 6.34
CA ALA A 232 -1.05 10.02 5.60
C ALA A 232 -2.26 9.16 5.18
#